data_960a2c18f6e389fda3e1d1571c880680
#
_entry.id   960a2c18f6e389fda3e1d1571c880680
#
_cell.length_a   1.000
_cell.length_b   1.000
_cell.length_c   1.000
_cell.angle_alpha   90.00
_cell.angle_beta   90.00
_cell.angle_gamma   90.00
#
_symmetry.space_group_name_H-M   'P 1'
#
loop_
_entity.id
_entity.type
_entity.pdbx_description
1 polymer ?
#
loop_
_entity_poly.entity_id
_entity_poly.type
_entity_poly.pdbx_seq_one_letter_code
_entity_poly.pdbx_strand_id
1 'polypeptide(L)'
;MASGILETAFTTFLLLIAVQWFEFGATAKATIAAAGALGFMLGPVVVSKVAELGWTTGQAASRLALGAAGCFALLSAVSDRWLFIGGIILATTLGTAAIPLVTQIYQENYPSRKRGKYFSSTAMIRIVSAATFGLLAGWILTNGDSSQKLASYPWWLMLIFASAFAWASFCFSKLPAKKLTGTKGTHPFRSLRFFKEDKLFRHILICWMLFGIGNLMLFPLRVEYLANSGAYADDYTLSFKPTPATIALILVFIPNAVKLIFSPLWGNLFDKMNFFVLRVILNFFFAVSLVLFFHSTSMVGLCIAAGLFGVANSGGEVAWSLWVTKFAPAKHVADYMSVHLFFNGIRNFISPFLGFWLIGLIPASNLSLFSAGLIVASSLALLSNYPSGEKVRRGAALTEEISD
;
A
#
# COMPACT_ATOMS: atom_id res chain seq x y z
N MET A 1 13.29 8.99 -2.76
CA MET A 1 12.50 10.24 -2.88
C MET A 1 11.28 10.03 -3.78
N ALA A 2 11.44 9.73 -5.08
CA ALA A 2 10.30 9.52 -5.99
C ALA A 2 9.22 8.58 -5.44
N SER A 3 9.60 7.43 -4.88
CA SER A 3 8.65 6.47 -4.30
C SER A 3 7.82 7.04 -3.14
N GLY A 4 8.35 7.99 -2.36
CA GLY A 4 7.57 8.66 -1.32
C GLY A 4 6.51 9.60 -1.90
N ILE A 5 6.86 10.38 -2.93
CA ILE A 5 5.92 11.24 -3.66
C ILE A 5 4.79 10.39 -4.26
N LEU A 6 5.14 9.28 -4.93
CA LEU A 6 4.17 8.38 -5.55
C LEU A 6 3.29 7.65 -4.52
N GLU A 7 3.81 7.32 -3.33
CA GLU A 7 3.02 6.76 -2.24
C GLU A 7 1.88 7.72 -1.85
N THR A 8 2.17 9.02 -1.71
CA THR A 8 1.14 10.01 -1.39
C THR A 8 0.12 10.21 -2.51
N ALA A 9 0.56 10.10 -3.77
CA ALA A 9 -0.34 10.12 -4.91
C ALA A 9 -1.41 9.02 -4.77
N PHE A 10 -0.97 7.78 -4.61
CA PHE A 10 -1.86 6.61 -4.60
C PHE A 10 -2.70 6.48 -3.33
N THR A 11 -2.20 6.95 -2.20
CA THR A 11 -2.91 6.82 -0.93
C THR A 11 -3.88 7.96 -0.65
N THR A 12 -3.65 9.14 -1.23
CA THR A 12 -4.39 10.35 -0.83
C THR A 12 -4.77 11.26 -2.00
N PHE A 13 -3.79 11.77 -2.76
CA PHE A 13 -4.06 12.89 -3.67
C PHE A 13 -4.91 12.53 -4.88
N LEU A 14 -4.74 11.34 -5.48
CA LEU A 14 -5.57 10.94 -6.63
C LEU A 14 -7.04 10.80 -6.24
N LEU A 15 -7.32 10.25 -5.05
CA LEU A 15 -8.68 10.16 -4.55
C LEU A 15 -9.21 11.53 -4.10
N LEU A 16 -8.38 12.38 -3.51
CA LEU A 16 -8.73 13.75 -3.16
C LEU A 16 -9.17 14.54 -4.39
N ILE A 17 -8.43 14.42 -5.51
CA ILE A 17 -8.79 15.05 -6.79
C ILE A 17 -10.10 14.47 -7.32
N ALA A 18 -10.28 13.16 -7.26
CA ALA A 18 -11.51 12.49 -7.67
C ALA A 18 -12.74 12.98 -6.91
N VAL A 19 -12.58 13.30 -5.61
CA VAL A 19 -13.64 13.80 -4.74
C VAL A 19 -13.91 15.29 -4.98
N GLN A 20 -12.88 16.12 -4.92
CA GLN A 20 -13.04 17.59 -4.88
C GLN A 20 -13.12 18.27 -6.24
N TRP A 21 -12.46 17.73 -7.29
CA TRP A 21 -12.44 18.36 -8.62
C TRP A 21 -13.35 17.67 -9.61
N PHE A 22 -13.41 16.35 -9.58
CA PHE A 22 -14.28 15.62 -10.51
C PHE A 22 -15.65 15.28 -9.91
N GLU A 23 -15.80 15.35 -8.60
CA GLU A 23 -17.03 14.98 -7.88
C GLU A 23 -17.56 13.61 -8.32
N PHE A 24 -16.65 12.63 -8.40
CA PHE A 24 -17.00 11.30 -8.88
C PHE A 24 -17.95 10.58 -7.93
N GLY A 25 -18.87 9.79 -8.48
CA GLY A 25 -19.70 8.87 -7.72
C GLY A 25 -18.89 7.71 -7.09
N ALA A 26 -19.55 6.98 -6.19
CA ALA A 26 -18.95 5.91 -5.39
C ALA A 26 -18.15 4.89 -6.21
N THR A 27 -18.70 4.41 -7.34
CA THR A 27 -18.05 3.41 -8.21
C THR A 27 -16.75 3.93 -8.80
N ALA A 28 -16.70 5.17 -9.29
CA ALA A 28 -15.48 5.75 -9.86
C ALA A 28 -14.40 5.95 -8.78
N LYS A 29 -14.78 6.42 -7.59
CA LYS A 29 -13.88 6.55 -6.42
C LYS A 29 -13.31 5.18 -5.99
N ALA A 30 -14.16 4.15 -5.93
CA ALA A 30 -13.73 2.78 -5.65
C ALA A 30 -12.75 2.26 -6.72
N THR A 31 -13.02 2.53 -7.99
CA THR A 31 -12.16 2.14 -9.12
C THR A 31 -10.78 2.79 -9.02
N ILE A 32 -10.71 4.09 -8.70
CA ILE A 32 -9.44 4.81 -8.50
C ILE A 32 -8.68 4.24 -7.29
N ALA A 33 -9.37 3.97 -6.18
CA ALA A 33 -8.76 3.39 -4.99
C ALA A 33 -8.25 1.95 -5.22
N ALA A 34 -8.92 1.18 -6.09
CA ALA A 34 -8.56 -0.19 -6.45
C ALA A 34 -7.55 -0.28 -7.60
N ALA A 35 -7.21 0.83 -8.25
CA ALA A 35 -6.48 0.85 -9.53
C ALA A 35 -5.14 0.10 -9.51
N GLY A 36 -4.40 0.12 -8.38
CA GLY A 36 -3.14 -0.60 -8.22
C GLY A 36 -3.27 -2.13 -8.07
N ALA A 37 -4.47 -2.63 -7.80
CA ALA A 37 -4.71 -4.05 -7.54
C ALA A 37 -4.37 -4.94 -8.75
N LEU A 38 -4.67 -4.47 -9.95
CA LEU A 38 -4.39 -5.19 -11.19
C LEU A 38 -2.90 -5.46 -11.37
N GLY A 39 -2.03 -4.50 -11.02
CA GLY A 39 -0.59 -4.69 -11.12
C GLY A 39 -0.07 -5.76 -10.16
N PHE A 40 -0.59 -5.88 -8.95
CA PHE A 40 -0.27 -6.98 -8.03
C PHE A 40 -0.69 -8.34 -8.62
N MET A 41 -1.87 -8.43 -9.23
CA MET A 41 -2.36 -9.66 -9.85
C MET A 41 -1.57 -10.03 -11.10
N LEU A 42 -1.11 -9.03 -11.87
CA LEU A 42 -0.32 -9.22 -13.08
C LEU A 42 1.18 -9.43 -12.80
N GLY A 43 1.65 -9.23 -11.58
CA GLY A 43 3.06 -9.39 -11.21
C GLY A 43 3.69 -10.68 -11.72
N PRO A 44 3.12 -11.88 -11.50
CA PRO A 44 3.64 -13.15 -12.02
C PRO A 44 3.75 -13.18 -13.54
N VAL A 45 2.75 -12.61 -14.24
CA VAL A 45 2.73 -12.55 -15.72
C VAL A 45 3.84 -11.63 -16.22
N VAL A 46 4.03 -10.47 -15.59
CA VAL A 46 5.08 -9.50 -15.95
C VAL A 46 6.47 -10.14 -15.77
N VAL A 47 6.71 -10.82 -14.65
CA VAL A 47 7.98 -11.52 -14.38
C VAL A 47 8.25 -12.57 -15.45
N SER A 48 7.25 -13.39 -15.79
CA SER A 48 7.36 -14.41 -16.86
C SER A 48 7.67 -13.78 -18.22
N LYS A 49 6.96 -12.72 -18.60
CA LYS A 49 7.20 -12.02 -19.88
C LYS A 49 8.56 -11.35 -19.94
N VAL A 50 9.05 -10.76 -18.86
CA VAL A 50 10.39 -10.17 -18.77
C VAL A 50 11.46 -11.25 -19.00
N ALA A 51 11.29 -12.44 -18.42
CA ALA A 51 12.18 -13.57 -18.62
C ALA A 51 12.17 -14.06 -20.07
N GLU A 52 10.98 -14.18 -20.69
CA GLU A 52 10.84 -14.56 -22.11
C GLU A 52 11.50 -13.56 -23.06
N LEU A 53 11.33 -12.26 -22.80
CA LEU A 53 11.90 -11.18 -23.63
C LEU A 53 13.42 -11.03 -23.43
N GLY A 54 14.00 -11.68 -22.43
CA GLY A 54 15.43 -11.60 -22.12
C GLY A 54 15.88 -10.21 -21.63
N TRP A 55 14.94 -9.41 -21.12
CA TRP A 55 15.26 -8.10 -20.53
C TRP A 55 15.87 -8.28 -19.14
N THR A 56 16.70 -7.32 -18.74
CA THR A 56 17.12 -7.23 -17.33
C THR A 56 15.99 -6.70 -16.47
N THR A 57 16.00 -7.04 -15.18
CA THR A 57 15.01 -6.52 -14.20
C THR A 57 14.99 -4.99 -14.16
N GLY A 58 16.17 -4.34 -14.30
CA GLY A 58 16.27 -2.88 -14.36
C GLY A 58 15.66 -2.27 -15.62
N GLN A 59 15.91 -2.87 -16.81
CA GLN A 59 15.30 -2.42 -18.07
C GLN A 59 13.77 -2.55 -18.03
N ALA A 60 13.26 -3.65 -17.52
CA ALA A 60 11.83 -3.87 -17.42
C ALA A 60 11.17 -2.89 -16.44
N ALA A 61 11.72 -2.72 -15.22
CA ALA A 61 11.23 -1.76 -14.24
C ALA A 61 11.28 -0.31 -14.77
N SER A 62 12.36 0.05 -15.49
CA SER A 62 12.50 1.36 -16.14
C SER A 62 11.38 1.62 -17.17
N ARG A 63 11.10 0.66 -18.04
CA ARG A 63 10.06 0.79 -19.09
C ARG A 63 8.66 0.90 -18.50
N LEU A 64 8.35 0.11 -17.46
CA LEU A 64 7.07 0.20 -16.75
C LEU A 64 6.91 1.55 -16.07
N ALA A 65 7.96 2.04 -15.41
CA ALA A 65 7.96 3.37 -14.78
C ALA A 65 7.83 4.49 -15.84
N LEU A 66 8.48 4.36 -17.00
CA LEU A 66 8.36 5.33 -18.09
C LEU A 66 6.92 5.36 -18.66
N GLY A 67 6.31 4.19 -18.82
CA GLY A 67 4.90 4.11 -19.24
C GLY A 67 3.97 4.80 -18.25
N ALA A 68 4.17 4.60 -16.94
CA ALA A 68 3.42 5.30 -15.90
C ALA A 68 3.67 6.82 -15.93
N ALA A 69 4.92 7.26 -16.18
CA ALA A 69 5.24 8.67 -16.35
C ALA A 69 4.48 9.28 -17.54
N GLY A 70 4.41 8.58 -18.67
CA GLY A 70 3.65 9.00 -19.85
C GLY A 70 2.16 9.18 -19.56
N CYS A 71 1.55 8.24 -18.81
CA CYS A 71 0.16 8.38 -18.38
C CYS A 71 -0.07 9.65 -17.54
N PHE A 72 0.77 9.91 -16.55
CA PHE A 72 0.63 11.11 -15.71
C PHE A 72 0.95 12.40 -16.48
N ALA A 73 1.90 12.37 -17.43
CA ALA A 73 2.17 13.49 -18.32
C ALA A 73 0.94 13.83 -19.19
N LEU A 74 0.26 12.80 -19.72
CA LEU A 74 -0.99 12.99 -20.46
C LEU A 74 -2.08 13.59 -19.55
N LEU A 75 -2.22 13.08 -18.33
CA LEU A 75 -3.18 13.60 -17.36
C LEU A 75 -2.86 15.04 -16.92
N SER A 76 -1.61 15.49 -17.01
CA SER A 76 -1.28 16.89 -16.74
C SER A 76 -1.74 17.84 -17.84
N ALA A 77 -1.88 17.34 -19.07
CA ALA A 77 -2.26 18.13 -20.23
C ALA A 77 -3.77 18.14 -20.50
N VAL A 78 -4.49 17.10 -20.06
CA VAL A 78 -5.92 16.90 -20.39
C VAL A 78 -6.72 16.59 -19.12
N SER A 79 -7.73 17.42 -18.84
CA SER A 79 -8.62 17.28 -17.67
C SER A 79 -9.96 16.61 -18.03
N ASP A 80 -9.91 15.48 -18.73
CA ASP A 80 -11.09 14.68 -19.04
C ASP A 80 -11.35 13.61 -17.98
N ARG A 81 -12.64 13.40 -17.62
CA ARG A 81 -13.06 12.49 -16.54
C ARG A 81 -12.71 11.03 -16.82
N TRP A 82 -12.94 10.55 -18.02
CA TRP A 82 -12.71 9.16 -18.40
C TRP A 82 -11.21 8.89 -18.59
N LEU A 83 -10.51 9.85 -19.18
CA LEU A 83 -9.05 9.79 -19.33
C LEU A 83 -8.37 9.77 -17.97
N PHE A 84 -8.88 10.54 -16.98
CA PHE A 84 -8.36 10.53 -15.62
C PHE A 84 -8.46 9.13 -14.99
N ILE A 85 -9.64 8.50 -15.03
CA ILE A 85 -9.83 7.14 -14.50
C ILE A 85 -8.92 6.13 -15.23
N GLY A 86 -8.97 6.10 -16.56
CA GLY A 86 -8.20 5.16 -17.38
C GLY A 86 -6.69 5.35 -17.23
N GLY A 87 -6.23 6.60 -17.20
CA GLY A 87 -4.83 6.97 -17.02
C GLY A 87 -4.31 6.56 -15.64
N ILE A 88 -5.09 6.76 -14.57
CA ILE A 88 -4.73 6.30 -13.22
C ILE A 88 -4.65 4.78 -13.15
N ILE A 89 -5.66 4.07 -13.68
CA ILE A 89 -5.66 2.60 -13.70
C ILE A 89 -4.39 2.10 -14.38
N LEU A 90 -4.07 2.62 -15.56
CA LEU A 90 -2.91 2.19 -16.31
C LEU A 90 -1.60 2.54 -15.58
N ALA A 91 -1.45 3.78 -15.12
CA ALA A 91 -0.24 4.24 -14.43
C ALA A 91 0.03 3.46 -13.14
N THR A 92 -1.01 3.25 -12.31
CA THR A 92 -0.87 2.51 -11.05
C THR A 92 -0.64 1.02 -11.29
N THR A 93 -1.28 0.43 -12.30
CA THR A 93 -1.03 -0.96 -12.71
C THR A 93 0.42 -1.16 -13.13
N LEU A 94 0.96 -0.28 -13.98
CA LEU A 94 2.36 -0.32 -14.40
C LEU A 94 3.32 -0.16 -13.22
N GLY A 95 3.03 0.78 -12.31
CA GLY A 95 3.83 1.02 -11.10
C GLY A 95 3.85 -0.17 -10.14
N THR A 96 2.69 -0.77 -9.85
CA THR A 96 2.59 -1.91 -8.93
C THR A 96 3.09 -3.21 -9.56
N ALA A 97 2.92 -3.40 -10.85
CA ALA A 97 3.47 -4.55 -11.58
C ALA A 97 5.02 -4.57 -11.61
N ALA A 98 5.68 -3.42 -11.42
CA ALA A 98 7.13 -3.33 -11.31
C ALA A 98 7.67 -3.80 -9.94
N ILE A 99 6.85 -3.93 -8.90
CA ILE A 99 7.29 -4.24 -7.53
C ILE A 99 8.12 -5.53 -7.44
N PRO A 100 7.74 -6.66 -8.03
CA PRO A 100 8.56 -7.88 -8.00
C PRO A 100 9.94 -7.68 -8.62
N LEU A 101 10.03 -6.91 -9.72
CA LEU A 101 11.29 -6.60 -10.40
C LEU A 101 12.20 -5.73 -9.53
N VAL A 102 11.64 -4.72 -8.87
CA VAL A 102 12.37 -3.84 -7.95
C VAL A 102 12.86 -4.62 -6.73
N THR A 103 12.07 -5.55 -6.21
CA THR A 103 12.47 -6.43 -5.11
C THR A 103 13.66 -7.30 -5.52
N GLN A 104 13.65 -7.84 -6.73
CA GLN A 104 14.78 -8.59 -7.27
C GLN A 104 16.03 -7.72 -7.41
N ILE A 105 15.92 -6.48 -7.88
CA ILE A 105 17.04 -5.53 -7.96
C ILE A 105 17.65 -5.29 -6.57
N TYR A 106 16.84 -5.14 -5.51
CA TYR A 106 17.36 -5.01 -4.13
C TYR A 106 18.09 -6.28 -3.67
N GLN A 107 17.55 -7.46 -4.01
CA GLN A 107 18.18 -8.72 -3.66
C GLN A 107 19.53 -8.90 -4.34
N GLU A 108 19.69 -8.46 -5.58
CA GLU A 108 20.92 -8.56 -6.36
C GLU A 108 21.99 -7.55 -5.93
N ASN A 109 21.58 -6.35 -5.54
CA ASN A 109 22.51 -5.24 -5.28
C ASN A 109 22.84 -5.01 -3.79
N TYR A 110 22.00 -5.52 -2.87
CA TYR A 110 22.27 -5.36 -1.44
C TYR A 110 22.94 -6.59 -0.87
N PRO A 111 24.17 -6.47 -0.28
CA PRO A 111 24.84 -7.58 0.40
C PRO A 111 23.95 -8.18 1.48
N SER A 112 23.86 -9.51 1.58
CA SER A 112 22.96 -10.22 2.51
C SER A 112 23.10 -9.73 3.95
N ARG A 113 24.33 -9.55 4.44
CA ARG A 113 24.61 -9.05 5.80
C ARG A 113 24.18 -7.60 6.07
N LYS A 114 24.03 -6.76 5.05
CA LYS A 114 23.70 -5.32 5.17
C LYS A 114 22.37 -4.97 4.49
N ARG A 115 21.67 -5.96 3.94
CA ARG A 115 20.43 -5.75 3.16
C ARG A 115 19.37 -5.03 3.96
N GLY A 116 19.12 -5.46 5.20
CA GLY A 116 18.18 -4.80 6.11
C GLY A 116 18.52 -3.34 6.39
N LYS A 117 19.82 -3.04 6.62
CA LYS A 117 20.29 -1.66 6.86
C LYS A 117 20.05 -0.77 5.65
N TYR A 118 20.40 -1.21 4.44
CA TYR A 118 20.20 -0.40 3.23
C TYR A 118 18.70 -0.26 2.88
N PHE A 119 17.93 -1.34 3.03
CA PHE A 119 16.49 -1.27 2.84
C PHE A 119 15.83 -0.31 3.83
N SER A 120 16.18 -0.36 5.10
CA SER A 120 15.69 0.56 6.12
C SER A 120 16.05 2.01 5.81
N SER A 121 17.29 2.29 5.36
CA SER A 121 17.70 3.65 4.98
C SER A 121 16.89 4.17 3.79
N THR A 122 16.64 3.34 2.79
CA THR A 122 15.79 3.73 1.64
C THR A 122 14.34 3.93 2.05
N ALA A 123 13.81 3.10 2.96
CA ALA A 123 12.48 3.28 3.51
C ALA A 123 12.34 4.59 4.29
N MET A 124 13.32 4.96 5.11
CA MET A 124 13.33 6.24 5.83
C MET A 124 13.30 7.43 4.85
N ILE A 125 14.12 7.42 3.80
CA ILE A 125 14.11 8.46 2.76
C ILE A 125 12.73 8.54 2.09
N ARG A 126 12.09 7.41 1.82
CA ARG A 126 10.75 7.34 1.26
C ARG A 126 9.71 7.97 2.18
N ILE A 127 9.73 7.62 3.46
CA ILE A 127 8.81 8.13 4.48
C ILE A 127 8.95 9.65 4.65
N VAL A 128 10.18 10.16 4.78
CA VAL A 128 10.45 11.59 4.88
C VAL A 128 9.98 12.33 3.63
N SER A 129 10.26 11.78 2.45
CA SER A 129 9.80 12.39 1.19
C SER A 129 8.27 12.39 1.06
N ALA A 130 7.58 11.34 1.53
CA ALA A 130 6.13 11.29 1.55
C ALA A 130 5.55 12.34 2.50
N ALA A 131 6.08 12.43 3.72
CA ALA A 131 5.62 13.39 4.72
C ALA A 131 5.82 14.85 4.26
N THR A 132 7.01 15.18 3.79
CA THR A 132 7.36 16.54 3.33
C THR A 132 6.53 16.93 2.10
N PHE A 133 6.49 16.06 1.09
CA PHE A 133 5.70 16.33 -0.11
C PHE A 133 4.21 16.45 0.19
N GLY A 134 3.67 15.58 1.05
CA GLY A 134 2.27 15.62 1.45
C GLY A 134 1.86 16.96 2.06
N LEU A 135 2.67 17.49 2.99
CA LEU A 135 2.43 18.81 3.58
C LEU A 135 2.51 19.93 2.55
N LEU A 136 3.56 19.94 1.73
CA LEU A 136 3.75 20.98 0.71
C LEU A 136 2.62 20.98 -0.32
N ALA A 137 2.26 19.82 -0.85
CA ALA A 137 1.19 19.70 -1.83
C ALA A 137 -0.18 20.08 -1.22
N GLY A 138 -0.47 19.64 0.01
CA GLY A 138 -1.68 20.03 0.73
C GLY A 138 -1.74 21.54 1.00
N TRP A 139 -0.62 22.16 1.38
CA TRP A 139 -0.52 23.60 1.60
C TRP A 139 -0.74 24.39 0.30
N ILE A 140 -0.10 23.98 -0.80
CA ILE A 140 -0.29 24.63 -2.11
C ILE A 140 -1.74 24.51 -2.57
N LEU A 141 -2.36 23.33 -2.44
CA LEU A 141 -3.77 23.12 -2.79
C LEU A 141 -4.72 23.98 -1.93
N THR A 142 -4.34 24.30 -0.68
CA THR A 142 -5.16 25.13 0.20
C THR A 142 -4.99 26.62 -0.06
N ASN A 143 -3.74 27.08 -0.27
CA ASN A 143 -3.39 28.50 -0.31
C ASN A 143 -3.17 29.05 -1.72
N GLY A 144 -3.27 28.24 -2.77
CA GLY A 144 -3.28 28.69 -4.16
C GLY A 144 -4.41 29.71 -4.40
N ASP A 145 -4.33 30.56 -5.40
CA ASP A 145 -5.16 31.77 -5.61
C ASP A 145 -6.68 31.50 -5.49
N SER A 146 -7.33 32.18 -4.57
CA SER A 146 -8.70 31.87 -4.12
C SER A 146 -9.79 32.14 -5.17
N SER A 147 -9.51 32.93 -6.17
CA SER A 147 -10.44 33.25 -7.25
C SER A 147 -10.58 32.13 -8.31
N GLN A 148 -9.64 31.18 -8.33
CA GLN A 148 -9.65 30.05 -9.27
C GLN A 148 -9.61 28.66 -8.60
N LYS A 149 -9.65 28.58 -7.29
CA LYS A 149 -9.30 27.40 -6.48
C LYS A 149 -10.12 26.12 -6.71
N LEU A 150 -11.39 26.23 -7.03
CA LEU A 150 -12.23 25.07 -7.33
C LEU A 150 -12.42 24.85 -8.83
N ALA A 151 -12.02 25.81 -9.66
CA ALA A 151 -12.27 25.78 -11.09
C ALA A 151 -11.13 25.15 -11.91
N SER A 152 -9.90 25.15 -11.42
CA SER A 152 -8.77 24.64 -12.19
C SER A 152 -8.26 23.29 -11.67
N TYR A 153 -8.31 22.31 -12.54
CA TYR A 153 -7.72 20.99 -12.35
C TYR A 153 -6.23 21.11 -11.90
N PRO A 154 -5.78 20.38 -10.86
CA PRO A 154 -4.42 20.49 -10.34
C PRO A 154 -3.41 19.75 -11.22
N TRP A 155 -3.28 20.18 -12.48
CA TRP A 155 -2.40 19.59 -13.51
C TRP A 155 -0.94 19.49 -13.06
N TRP A 156 -0.46 20.43 -12.24
CA TRP A 156 0.90 20.47 -11.72
C TRP A 156 1.22 19.26 -10.82
N LEU A 157 0.23 18.73 -10.07
CA LEU A 157 0.40 17.48 -9.31
C LEU A 157 0.65 16.30 -10.25
N MET A 158 -0.10 16.20 -11.35
CA MET A 158 0.10 15.15 -12.35
C MET A 158 1.49 15.26 -12.97
N LEU A 159 1.98 16.49 -13.23
CA LEU A 159 3.31 16.71 -13.76
C LEU A 159 4.40 16.30 -12.75
N ILE A 160 4.21 16.56 -11.46
CA ILE A 160 5.13 16.09 -10.41
C ILE A 160 5.14 14.57 -10.34
N PHE A 161 3.99 13.90 -10.41
CA PHE A 161 3.92 12.44 -10.43
C PHE A 161 4.57 11.85 -11.69
N ALA A 162 4.36 12.45 -12.85
CA ALA A 162 5.05 12.10 -14.09
C ALA A 162 6.58 12.22 -13.93
N SER A 163 7.06 13.35 -13.38
CA SER A 163 8.48 13.58 -13.14
C SER A 163 9.07 12.60 -12.13
N ALA A 164 8.33 12.24 -11.08
CA ALA A 164 8.75 11.24 -10.11
C ALA A 164 8.90 9.84 -10.75
N PHE A 165 7.96 9.44 -11.61
CA PHE A 165 8.06 8.18 -12.35
C PHE A 165 9.19 8.21 -13.39
N ALA A 166 9.38 9.33 -14.11
CA ALA A 166 10.47 9.50 -15.05
C ALA A 166 11.84 9.42 -14.34
N TRP A 167 11.95 10.04 -13.17
CA TRP A 167 13.15 9.93 -12.33
C TRP A 167 13.38 8.50 -11.85
N ALA A 168 12.34 7.80 -11.41
CA ALA A 168 12.44 6.39 -11.03
C ALA A 168 12.89 5.53 -12.23
N SER A 169 12.32 5.76 -13.42
CA SER A 169 12.72 5.08 -14.66
C SER A 169 14.20 5.29 -14.96
N PHE A 170 14.67 6.52 -14.90
CA PHE A 170 16.10 6.86 -15.09
C PHE A 170 16.98 6.11 -14.08
N CYS A 171 16.61 6.13 -12.79
CA CYS A 171 17.36 5.41 -11.76
C CYS A 171 17.41 3.90 -12.04
N PHE A 172 16.28 3.27 -12.37
CA PHE A 172 16.22 1.83 -12.67
C PHE A 172 17.07 1.46 -13.89
N SER A 173 17.15 2.33 -14.92
CA SER A 173 17.97 2.09 -16.10
C SER A 173 19.48 2.08 -15.82
N LYS A 174 19.91 2.74 -14.73
CA LYS A 174 21.32 2.84 -14.33
C LYS A 174 21.74 1.78 -13.30
N LEU A 175 20.79 1.09 -12.67
CA LEU A 175 21.13 0.07 -11.68
C LEU A 175 21.69 -1.19 -12.35
N PRO A 176 22.77 -1.79 -11.81
CA PRO A 176 23.20 -3.11 -12.21
C PRO A 176 22.06 -4.11 -11.99
N ALA A 177 21.69 -4.82 -13.06
CA ALA A 177 20.58 -5.76 -13.01
C ALA A 177 20.83 -6.94 -13.93
N LYS A 178 20.53 -8.14 -13.46
CA LYS A 178 20.70 -9.38 -14.21
C LYS A 178 19.46 -9.69 -15.04
N LYS A 179 19.65 -10.51 -16.08
CA LYS A 179 18.54 -11.11 -16.81
C LYS A 179 17.86 -12.13 -15.90
N LEU A 180 16.53 -12.15 -15.91
CA LEU A 180 15.80 -13.20 -15.21
C LEU A 180 16.03 -14.54 -15.91
N THR A 181 16.53 -15.50 -15.15
CA THR A 181 16.62 -16.88 -15.60
C THR A 181 15.28 -17.56 -15.38
N GLY A 182 14.40 -17.48 -16.36
CA GLY A 182 13.12 -18.19 -16.33
C GLY A 182 13.24 -19.53 -17.02
N THR A 183 12.67 -20.59 -16.45
CA THR A 183 12.40 -21.82 -17.19
C THR A 183 11.32 -21.55 -18.22
N LYS A 184 11.68 -21.50 -19.50
CA LYS A 184 10.75 -21.36 -20.62
C LYS A 184 9.63 -22.38 -20.45
N GLY A 185 8.36 -21.94 -20.46
CA GLY A 185 7.20 -22.83 -20.44
C GLY A 185 6.59 -23.14 -19.06
N THR A 186 7.06 -22.56 -17.98
CA THR A 186 6.36 -22.68 -16.68
C THR A 186 5.19 -21.71 -16.60
N HIS A 187 4.00 -22.25 -16.32
CA HIS A 187 2.79 -21.42 -16.19
C HIS A 187 2.97 -20.37 -15.07
N PRO A 188 2.69 -19.07 -15.31
CA PRO A 188 2.93 -17.99 -14.34
C PRO A 188 2.26 -18.22 -12.98
N PHE A 189 1.11 -18.91 -12.95
CA PHE A 189 0.35 -19.18 -11.74
C PHE A 189 0.64 -20.55 -11.11
N ARG A 190 1.73 -21.23 -11.49
CA ARG A 190 2.10 -22.54 -10.92
C ARG A 190 2.27 -22.48 -9.39
N SER A 191 2.74 -21.37 -8.87
CA SER A 191 2.92 -21.16 -7.42
C SER A 191 1.62 -21.18 -6.62
N LEU A 192 0.45 -20.97 -7.24
CA LEU A 192 -0.84 -21.04 -6.54
C LEU A 192 -1.14 -22.43 -5.93
N ARG A 193 -0.44 -23.48 -6.38
CA ARG A 193 -0.53 -24.82 -5.75
C ARG A 193 -0.20 -24.80 -4.26
N PHE A 194 0.75 -23.94 -3.81
CA PHE A 194 1.14 -23.84 -2.39
C PHE A 194 -0.02 -23.40 -1.48
N PHE A 195 -1.01 -22.67 -2.00
CA PHE A 195 -2.22 -22.38 -1.27
C PHE A 195 -3.03 -23.66 -0.94
N LYS A 196 -2.99 -24.68 -1.79
CA LYS A 196 -3.68 -25.95 -1.58
C LYS A 196 -2.85 -26.92 -0.74
N GLU A 197 -1.55 -26.97 -0.97
CA GLU A 197 -0.63 -27.96 -0.39
C GLU A 197 -0.24 -27.61 1.06
N ASP A 198 0.01 -26.33 1.37
CA ASP A 198 0.44 -25.90 2.70
C ASP A 198 -0.73 -25.36 3.53
N LYS A 199 -1.16 -26.16 4.51
CA LYS A 199 -2.29 -25.81 5.39
C LYS A 199 -2.00 -24.58 6.27
N LEU A 200 -0.77 -24.46 6.79
CA LEU A 200 -0.40 -23.33 7.66
C LEU A 200 -0.33 -22.02 6.86
N PHE A 201 0.32 -22.06 5.71
CA PHE A 201 0.38 -20.92 4.80
C PHE A 201 -1.00 -20.45 4.38
N ARG A 202 -1.86 -21.40 3.96
CA ARG A 202 -3.27 -21.11 3.62
C ARG A 202 -4.01 -20.44 4.76
N HIS A 203 -3.89 -20.96 5.99
CA HIS A 203 -4.53 -20.40 7.17
C HIS A 203 -4.08 -18.96 7.41
N ILE A 204 -2.77 -18.71 7.43
CA ILE A 204 -2.21 -17.36 7.61
C ILE A 204 -2.71 -16.44 6.50
N LEU A 205 -2.73 -16.91 5.25
CA LEU A 205 -3.18 -16.11 4.11
C LEU A 205 -4.66 -15.73 4.21
N ILE A 206 -5.53 -16.66 4.66
CA ILE A 206 -6.96 -16.36 4.91
C ILE A 206 -7.10 -15.30 6.00
N CYS A 207 -6.33 -15.39 7.09
CA CYS A 207 -6.31 -14.36 8.14
C CYS A 207 -5.86 -12.99 7.58
N TRP A 208 -4.84 -12.98 6.71
CA TRP A 208 -4.43 -11.77 6.02
C TRP A 208 -5.50 -11.19 5.10
N MET A 209 -6.26 -12.05 4.41
CA MET A 209 -7.39 -11.62 3.58
C MET A 209 -8.47 -10.96 4.43
N LEU A 210 -8.88 -11.59 5.52
CA LEU A 210 -9.91 -11.08 6.42
C LEU A 210 -9.52 -9.74 7.04
N PHE A 211 -8.31 -9.65 7.62
CA PHE A 211 -7.75 -8.39 8.09
C PHE A 211 -7.73 -7.33 7.00
N GLY A 212 -7.24 -7.70 5.80
CA GLY A 212 -7.06 -6.78 4.71
C GLY A 212 -8.37 -6.24 4.15
N ILE A 213 -9.41 -7.05 4.07
CA ILE A 213 -10.75 -6.60 3.66
C ILE A 213 -11.25 -5.54 4.65
N GLY A 214 -11.18 -5.80 5.95
CA GLY A 214 -11.57 -4.82 6.96
C GLY A 214 -10.78 -3.52 6.87
N ASN A 215 -9.46 -3.58 6.83
CA ASN A 215 -8.62 -2.38 6.79
C ASN A 215 -8.75 -1.60 5.47
N LEU A 216 -8.69 -2.29 4.31
CA LEU A 216 -8.66 -1.65 3.00
C LEU A 216 -10.03 -1.14 2.54
N MET A 217 -11.11 -1.66 3.10
CA MET A 217 -12.45 -1.14 2.88
C MET A 217 -12.58 0.31 3.39
N LEU A 218 -11.99 0.60 4.55
CA LEU A 218 -12.02 1.93 5.16
C LEU A 218 -10.86 2.83 4.73
N PHE A 219 -9.79 2.27 4.17
CA PHE A 219 -8.60 3.04 3.84
C PHE A 219 -8.89 4.22 2.88
N PRO A 220 -9.55 4.04 1.73
CA PRO A 220 -9.93 5.16 0.86
C PRO A 220 -11.05 6.03 1.44
N LEU A 221 -11.93 5.45 2.25
CA LEU A 221 -13.02 6.19 2.86
C LEU A 221 -12.55 7.28 3.84
N ARG A 222 -11.32 7.19 4.38
CA ARG A 222 -10.75 8.27 5.20
C ARG A 222 -10.56 9.56 4.41
N VAL A 223 -10.18 9.47 3.13
CA VAL A 223 -10.07 10.62 2.24
C VAL A 223 -11.46 11.16 1.95
N GLU A 224 -12.41 10.29 1.61
CA GLU A 224 -13.81 10.65 1.34
C GLU A 224 -14.46 11.33 2.55
N TYR A 225 -14.30 10.75 3.74
CA TYR A 225 -14.83 11.25 5.00
C TYR A 225 -14.39 12.69 5.32
N LEU A 226 -13.13 13.02 5.03
CA LEU A 226 -12.62 14.38 5.26
C LEU A 226 -12.90 15.31 4.08
N ALA A 227 -12.76 14.85 2.85
CA ALA A 227 -12.86 15.70 1.66
C ALA A 227 -14.32 16.02 1.27
N ASN A 228 -15.25 15.14 1.62
CA ASN A 228 -16.67 15.22 1.28
C ASN A 228 -17.57 15.18 2.54
N SER A 229 -17.10 15.82 3.61
CA SER A 229 -17.78 15.79 4.93
C SER A 229 -19.23 16.28 4.88
N GLY A 230 -19.57 17.19 3.97
CA GLY A 230 -20.93 17.67 3.79
C GLY A 230 -21.92 16.60 3.29
N ALA A 231 -21.46 15.59 2.57
CA ALA A 231 -22.32 14.50 2.10
C ALA A 231 -22.74 13.51 3.22
N TYR A 232 -22.11 13.61 4.39
CA TYR A 232 -22.36 12.76 5.55
C TYR A 232 -22.82 13.54 6.76
N ALA A 233 -23.32 14.77 6.56
CA ALA A 233 -23.70 15.68 7.64
C ALA A 233 -24.82 15.14 8.54
N ASP A 234 -25.67 14.25 8.02
CA ASP A 234 -26.72 13.59 8.80
C ASP A 234 -26.17 12.56 9.79
N ASP A 235 -25.01 11.97 9.47
CA ASP A 235 -24.36 10.96 10.31
C ASP A 235 -23.37 11.56 11.30
N TYR A 236 -22.69 12.65 10.92
CA TYR A 236 -21.71 13.35 11.77
C TYR A 236 -21.41 14.76 11.26
N THR A 237 -20.96 15.63 12.17
CA THR A 237 -20.51 16.99 11.85
C THR A 237 -19.12 17.22 12.43
N LEU A 238 -18.14 17.50 11.55
CA LEU A 238 -16.80 17.85 12.00
C LEU A 238 -16.80 19.24 12.66
N SER A 239 -16.08 19.39 13.77
CA SER A 239 -15.91 20.66 14.49
C SER A 239 -15.06 21.69 13.74
N PHE A 240 -14.52 21.31 12.59
CA PHE A 240 -13.70 22.16 11.71
C PHE A 240 -13.99 21.85 10.24
N LYS A 241 -13.67 22.81 9.34
CA LYS A 241 -13.78 22.61 7.89
C LYS A 241 -12.48 22.00 7.35
N PRO A 242 -12.48 20.76 6.85
CA PRO A 242 -11.29 20.16 6.30
C PRO A 242 -10.82 20.89 5.04
N THR A 243 -9.52 21.18 4.99
CA THR A 243 -8.83 21.71 3.82
C THR A 243 -7.87 20.66 3.27
N PRO A 244 -7.39 20.76 2.02
CA PRO A 244 -6.35 19.86 1.51
C PRO A 244 -5.11 19.77 2.42
N ALA A 245 -4.73 20.88 3.07
CA ALA A 245 -3.63 20.90 4.04
C ALA A 245 -3.93 20.06 5.29
N THR A 246 -5.13 20.19 5.88
CA THR A 246 -5.52 19.40 7.06
C THR A 246 -5.68 17.93 6.70
N ILE A 247 -6.20 17.61 5.52
CA ILE A 247 -6.30 16.23 5.01
C ILE A 247 -4.90 15.64 4.84
N ALA A 248 -3.97 16.36 4.23
CA ALA A 248 -2.59 15.91 4.07
C ALA A 248 -1.85 15.77 5.43
N LEU A 249 -2.12 16.68 6.38
CA LEU A 249 -1.59 16.57 7.75
C LEU A 249 -2.05 15.27 8.41
N ILE A 250 -3.35 15.01 8.43
CA ILE A 250 -3.96 13.85 9.11
C ILE A 250 -3.63 12.53 8.39
N LEU A 251 -3.76 12.48 7.07
CA LEU A 251 -3.66 11.20 6.33
C LEU A 251 -2.25 10.87 5.83
N VAL A 252 -1.36 11.87 5.72
CA VAL A 252 0.00 11.67 5.18
C VAL A 252 1.06 11.99 6.23
N PHE A 253 1.11 13.22 6.73
CA PHE A 253 2.23 13.65 7.57
C PHE A 253 2.29 12.91 8.90
N ILE A 254 1.20 12.94 9.69
CA ILE A 254 1.18 12.33 11.03
C ILE A 254 1.47 10.82 10.98
N PRO A 255 0.81 10.00 10.12
CA PRO A 255 1.13 8.59 10.05
C PRO A 255 2.59 8.32 9.64
N ASN A 256 3.14 9.09 8.71
CA ASN A 256 4.53 8.92 8.28
C ASN A 256 5.55 9.36 9.35
N ALA A 257 5.30 10.47 10.06
CA ALA A 257 6.14 10.90 11.18
C ALA A 257 6.20 9.85 12.28
N VAL A 258 5.04 9.31 12.68
CA VAL A 258 4.96 8.23 13.68
C VAL A 258 5.59 6.95 13.16
N LYS A 259 5.36 6.60 11.90
CA LYS A 259 5.98 5.44 11.24
C LYS A 259 7.51 5.52 11.28
N LEU A 260 8.09 6.70 11.06
CA LEU A 260 9.53 6.91 11.13
C LEU A 260 10.09 6.59 12.52
N ILE A 261 9.37 6.99 13.58
CA ILE A 261 9.77 6.79 14.99
C ILE A 261 9.65 5.30 15.37
N PHE A 262 8.55 4.64 15.00
CA PHE A 262 8.22 3.28 15.46
C PHE A 262 8.80 2.16 14.59
N SER A 263 9.25 2.43 13.36
CA SER A 263 9.79 1.39 12.47
C SER A 263 10.98 0.60 13.07
N PRO A 264 11.97 1.22 13.75
CA PRO A 264 13.06 0.47 14.37
C PRO A 264 12.59 -0.45 15.51
N LEU A 265 11.60 0.00 16.29
CA LEU A 265 11.02 -0.79 17.38
C LEU A 265 10.37 -2.07 16.83
N TRP A 266 9.54 -1.94 15.79
CA TRP A 266 8.84 -3.07 15.19
C TRP A 266 9.78 -4.04 14.48
N GLY A 267 10.86 -3.55 13.88
CA GLY A 267 11.92 -4.42 13.33
C GLY A 267 12.51 -5.34 14.39
N ASN A 268 12.90 -4.78 15.55
CA ASN A 268 13.42 -5.57 16.68
C ASN A 268 12.38 -6.55 17.24
N LEU A 269 11.13 -6.13 17.37
CA LEU A 269 10.06 -6.99 17.89
C LEU A 269 9.71 -8.11 16.90
N PHE A 270 9.75 -7.84 15.60
CA PHE A 270 9.53 -8.85 14.58
C PHE A 270 10.51 -10.02 14.69
N ASP A 271 11.79 -9.74 14.99
CA ASP A 271 12.80 -10.77 15.10
C ASP A 271 12.67 -11.58 16.40
N LYS A 272 12.22 -10.95 17.50
CA LYS A 272 12.21 -11.53 18.85
C LYS A 272 10.89 -12.16 19.27
N MET A 273 9.77 -11.68 18.73
CA MET A 273 8.43 -12.11 19.13
C MET A 273 7.88 -13.23 18.24
N ASN A 274 6.94 -13.99 18.81
CA ASN A 274 6.07 -14.85 18.02
C ASN A 274 5.32 -14.00 17.00
N PHE A 275 5.34 -14.40 15.73
CA PHE A 275 4.74 -13.65 14.64
C PHE A 275 3.24 -13.41 14.83
N PHE A 276 2.50 -14.39 15.37
CA PHE A 276 1.05 -14.26 15.56
C PHE A 276 0.73 -13.25 16.66
N VAL A 277 1.49 -13.24 17.76
CA VAL A 277 1.34 -12.22 18.81
C VAL A 277 1.66 -10.84 18.29
N LEU A 278 2.78 -10.68 17.59
CA LEU A 278 3.12 -9.42 16.93
C LEU A 278 1.97 -8.92 16.05
N ARG A 279 1.43 -9.83 15.24
CA ARG A 279 0.35 -9.49 14.30
C ARG A 279 -0.94 -9.09 15.02
N VAL A 280 -1.30 -9.75 16.11
CA VAL A 280 -2.47 -9.41 16.93
C VAL A 280 -2.32 -8.02 17.56
N ILE A 281 -1.14 -7.68 18.07
CA ILE A 281 -0.87 -6.34 18.61
C ILE A 281 -1.03 -5.27 17.50
N LEU A 282 -0.49 -5.50 16.32
CA LEU A 282 -0.65 -4.59 15.19
C LEU A 282 -2.11 -4.44 14.77
N ASN A 283 -2.84 -5.56 14.71
CA ASN A 283 -4.26 -5.57 14.38
C ASN A 283 -5.08 -4.78 15.40
N PHE A 284 -4.76 -4.85 16.70
CA PHE A 284 -5.37 -4.05 17.73
C PHE A 284 -5.20 -2.55 17.45
N PHE A 285 -3.99 -2.09 17.16
CA PHE A 285 -3.76 -0.68 16.81
C PHE A 285 -4.48 -0.26 15.54
N PHE A 286 -4.55 -1.13 14.52
CA PHE A 286 -5.35 -0.85 13.31
C PHE A 286 -6.84 -0.71 13.64
N ALA A 287 -7.42 -1.65 14.39
CA ALA A 287 -8.84 -1.62 14.75
C ALA A 287 -9.18 -0.36 15.56
N VAL A 288 -8.40 -0.06 16.60
CA VAL A 288 -8.61 1.13 17.45
C VAL A 288 -8.47 2.41 16.61
N SER A 289 -7.46 2.50 15.74
CA SER A 289 -7.26 3.68 14.90
C SER A 289 -8.43 3.92 13.94
N LEU A 290 -8.98 2.87 13.35
CA LEU A 290 -10.12 2.97 12.43
C LEU A 290 -11.39 3.38 13.16
N VAL A 291 -11.69 2.75 14.30
CA VAL A 291 -12.87 3.12 15.11
C VAL A 291 -12.74 4.56 15.57
N LEU A 292 -11.60 4.93 16.17
CA LEU A 292 -11.38 6.29 16.64
C LEU A 292 -11.48 7.33 15.51
N PHE A 293 -10.99 7.01 14.31
CA PHE A 293 -11.04 7.93 13.17
C PHE A 293 -12.48 8.27 12.78
N PHE A 294 -13.34 7.26 12.62
CA PHE A 294 -14.71 7.45 12.15
C PHE A 294 -15.72 7.80 13.27
N HIS A 295 -15.28 7.82 14.53
CA HIS A 295 -16.07 8.34 15.66
C HIS A 295 -15.60 9.72 16.12
N SER A 296 -14.47 10.23 15.61
CA SER A 296 -13.94 11.53 16.01
C SER A 296 -14.47 12.64 15.11
N THR A 297 -15.02 13.67 15.73
CA THR A 297 -15.44 14.91 15.06
C THR A 297 -14.44 16.04 15.22
N SER A 298 -13.46 15.90 16.12
CA SER A 298 -12.45 16.92 16.43
C SER A 298 -11.14 16.68 15.70
N MET A 299 -10.43 17.76 15.39
CA MET A 299 -9.09 17.71 14.80
C MET A 299 -8.12 16.88 15.66
N VAL A 300 -8.16 17.03 16.98
CA VAL A 300 -7.29 16.31 17.91
C VAL A 300 -7.56 14.80 17.88
N GLY A 301 -8.83 14.39 17.91
CA GLY A 301 -9.21 12.98 17.84
C GLY A 301 -8.76 12.32 16.53
N LEU A 302 -8.91 13.01 15.41
CA LEU A 302 -8.43 12.54 14.10
C LEU A 302 -6.90 12.44 14.03
N CYS A 303 -6.18 13.40 14.63
CA CYS A 303 -4.71 13.33 14.73
C CYS A 303 -4.23 12.15 15.59
N ILE A 304 -4.91 11.86 16.70
CA ILE A 304 -4.61 10.69 17.55
C ILE A 304 -4.87 9.40 16.76
N ALA A 305 -6.02 9.29 16.08
CA ALA A 305 -6.35 8.15 15.24
C ALA A 305 -5.30 7.93 14.12
N ALA A 306 -4.87 9.02 13.47
CA ALA A 306 -3.81 8.99 12.46
C ALA A 306 -2.45 8.54 13.03
N GLY A 307 -2.13 8.97 14.25
CA GLY A 307 -0.93 8.54 14.97
C GLY A 307 -0.97 7.03 15.27
N LEU A 308 -2.07 6.52 15.81
CA LEU A 308 -2.26 5.09 16.06
C LEU A 308 -2.18 4.27 14.77
N PHE A 309 -2.73 4.80 13.67
CA PHE A 309 -2.58 4.19 12.35
C PHE A 309 -1.10 4.14 11.93
N GLY A 310 -0.34 5.20 12.18
CA GLY A 310 1.10 5.26 11.92
C GLY A 310 1.88 4.20 12.71
N VAL A 311 1.57 4.00 14.00
CA VAL A 311 2.13 2.93 14.84
C VAL A 311 1.85 1.56 14.23
N ALA A 312 0.58 1.29 13.89
CA ALA A 312 0.16 0.02 13.30
C ALA A 312 0.80 -0.24 11.92
N ASN A 313 0.82 0.80 11.07
CA ASN A 313 1.32 0.69 9.70
C ASN A 313 2.84 0.48 9.65
N SER A 314 3.60 1.07 10.59
CA SER A 314 5.05 0.86 10.67
C SER A 314 5.42 -0.60 10.91
N GLY A 315 4.75 -1.27 11.86
CA GLY A 315 4.94 -2.70 12.10
C GLY A 315 4.27 -3.57 11.03
N GLY A 316 3.14 -3.11 10.52
CA GLY A 316 2.41 -3.75 9.42
C GLY A 316 3.25 -3.89 8.16
N GLU A 317 4.05 -2.88 7.81
CA GLU A 317 4.95 -2.91 6.66
C GLU A 317 6.09 -3.94 6.83
N VAL A 318 6.69 -4.01 8.02
CA VAL A 318 7.70 -5.03 8.35
C VAL A 318 7.08 -6.42 8.26
N ALA A 319 5.94 -6.62 8.91
CA ALA A 319 5.24 -7.89 8.90
C ALA A 319 4.84 -8.31 7.48
N TRP A 320 4.29 -7.39 6.67
CA TRP A 320 3.85 -7.66 5.30
C TRP A 320 5.02 -8.07 4.37
N SER A 321 6.16 -7.42 4.53
CA SER A 321 7.32 -7.66 3.67
C SER A 321 8.06 -8.95 4.01
N LEU A 322 8.05 -9.36 5.28
CA LEU A 322 8.96 -10.40 5.79
C LEU A 322 8.27 -11.68 6.30
N TRP A 323 6.93 -11.69 6.49
CA TRP A 323 6.27 -12.85 7.10
C TRP A 323 6.48 -14.16 6.34
N VAL A 324 6.51 -14.10 5.01
CA VAL A 324 6.71 -15.28 4.17
C VAL A 324 8.07 -15.94 4.47
N THR A 325 9.09 -15.16 4.78
CA THR A 325 10.42 -15.70 5.10
C THR A 325 10.47 -16.50 6.40
N LYS A 326 9.46 -16.32 7.28
CA LYS A 326 9.32 -17.10 8.53
C LYS A 326 8.61 -18.44 8.35
N PHE A 327 7.83 -18.62 7.30
CA PHE A 327 6.94 -19.76 7.11
C PHE A 327 7.22 -20.59 5.86
N ALA A 328 7.79 -19.98 4.82
CA ALA A 328 8.08 -20.66 3.58
C ALA A 328 9.45 -21.37 3.65
N PRO A 329 9.56 -22.57 3.03
CA PRO A 329 10.87 -23.20 2.80
C PRO A 329 11.78 -22.28 1.99
N ALA A 330 13.08 -22.20 2.32
CA ALA A 330 14.03 -21.27 1.70
C ALA A 330 14.03 -21.31 0.16
N LYS A 331 13.88 -22.51 -0.42
CA LYS A 331 13.81 -22.73 -1.89
C LYS A 331 12.54 -22.15 -2.55
N HIS A 332 11.49 -21.88 -1.78
CA HIS A 332 10.17 -21.50 -2.29
C HIS A 332 9.66 -20.15 -1.78
N VAL A 333 10.49 -19.35 -1.12
CA VAL A 333 10.10 -18.04 -0.58
C VAL A 333 9.52 -17.14 -1.68
N ALA A 334 10.13 -17.10 -2.86
CA ALA A 334 9.64 -16.31 -3.98
C ALA A 334 8.26 -16.79 -4.47
N ASP A 335 8.05 -18.10 -4.53
CA ASP A 335 6.77 -18.69 -4.92
C ASP A 335 5.65 -18.33 -3.93
N TYR A 336 5.92 -18.50 -2.62
CA TYR A 336 4.97 -18.15 -1.56
C TYR A 336 4.65 -16.65 -1.54
N MET A 337 5.67 -15.80 -1.76
CA MET A 337 5.47 -14.35 -1.87
C MET A 337 4.62 -13.98 -3.09
N SER A 338 4.80 -14.67 -4.22
CA SER A 338 3.99 -14.50 -5.43
C SER A 338 2.51 -14.80 -5.15
N VAL A 339 2.22 -15.90 -4.43
CA VAL A 339 0.86 -16.25 -4.00
C VAL A 339 0.29 -15.16 -3.08
N HIS A 340 1.07 -14.71 -2.10
CA HIS A 340 0.66 -13.62 -1.21
C HIS A 340 0.30 -12.35 -1.97
N LEU A 341 1.13 -11.93 -2.93
CA LEU A 341 0.90 -10.73 -3.74
C LEU A 341 -0.36 -10.88 -4.61
N PHE A 342 -0.59 -12.05 -5.20
CA PHE A 342 -1.79 -12.31 -5.99
C PHE A 342 -3.08 -12.15 -5.16
N PHE A 343 -3.15 -12.79 -3.97
CA PHE A 343 -4.29 -12.62 -3.06
C PHE A 343 -4.40 -11.20 -2.53
N ASN A 344 -3.27 -10.52 -2.29
CA ASN A 344 -3.25 -9.11 -1.93
C ASN A 344 -3.89 -8.24 -3.04
N GLY A 345 -3.63 -8.55 -4.30
CA GLY A 345 -4.30 -7.91 -5.44
C GLY A 345 -5.81 -8.10 -5.41
N ILE A 346 -6.30 -9.33 -5.20
CA ILE A 346 -7.74 -9.64 -5.11
C ILE A 346 -8.41 -8.79 -4.02
N ARG A 347 -7.87 -8.77 -2.80
CA ARG A 347 -8.47 -7.99 -1.72
C ARG A 347 -8.37 -6.48 -1.95
N ASN A 348 -7.28 -5.97 -2.52
CA ASN A 348 -7.14 -4.56 -2.88
C ASN A 348 -8.14 -4.15 -3.96
N PHE A 349 -8.54 -5.09 -4.82
CA PHE A 349 -9.59 -4.85 -5.80
C PHE A 349 -10.96 -4.80 -5.13
N ILE A 350 -11.33 -5.82 -4.36
CA ILE A 350 -12.68 -5.97 -3.78
C ILE A 350 -12.96 -4.93 -2.68
N SER A 351 -11.99 -4.67 -1.79
CA SER A 351 -12.25 -3.91 -0.56
C SER A 351 -12.71 -2.49 -0.78
N PRO A 352 -12.14 -1.67 -1.69
CA PRO A 352 -12.65 -0.33 -1.95
C PRO A 352 -14.10 -0.32 -2.47
N PHE A 353 -14.46 -1.24 -3.37
CA PHE A 353 -15.84 -1.34 -3.85
C PHE A 353 -16.81 -1.67 -2.73
N LEU A 354 -16.43 -2.62 -1.87
CA LEU A 354 -17.23 -2.98 -0.70
C LEU A 354 -17.39 -1.79 0.25
N GLY A 355 -16.31 -1.03 0.50
CA GLY A 355 -16.33 0.15 1.35
C GLY A 355 -17.24 1.25 0.83
N PHE A 356 -17.08 1.64 -0.43
CA PHE A 356 -17.92 2.68 -1.05
C PHE A 356 -19.37 2.26 -1.26
N TRP A 357 -19.64 0.96 -1.36
CA TRP A 357 -21.01 0.45 -1.39
C TRP A 357 -21.65 0.48 0.00
N LEU A 358 -20.95 -0.03 1.02
CA LEU A 358 -21.49 -0.11 2.38
C LEU A 358 -21.70 1.26 3.05
N ILE A 359 -20.83 2.24 2.78
CA ILE A 359 -21.00 3.59 3.36
C ILE A 359 -22.26 4.30 2.85
N GLY A 360 -22.82 3.86 1.72
CA GLY A 360 -24.13 4.31 1.23
C GLY A 360 -25.33 3.65 1.92
N LEU A 361 -25.08 2.61 2.73
CA LEU A 361 -26.13 1.82 3.40
C LEU A 361 -26.13 2.00 4.92
N ILE A 362 -24.95 2.22 5.53
CA ILE A 362 -24.77 2.33 6.98
C ILE A 362 -23.84 3.50 7.30
N PRO A 363 -24.02 4.16 8.47
CA PRO A 363 -23.14 5.22 8.92
C PRO A 363 -21.66 4.80 8.97
N ALA A 364 -20.76 5.74 8.70
CA ALA A 364 -19.32 5.51 8.71
C ALA A 364 -18.80 4.96 10.05
N SER A 365 -19.39 5.39 11.16
CA SER A 365 -19.10 4.90 12.51
C SER A 365 -19.41 3.40 12.64
N ASN A 366 -20.60 2.96 12.22
CA ASN A 366 -21.00 1.55 12.24
C ASN A 366 -20.15 0.70 11.28
N LEU A 367 -19.82 1.24 10.11
CA LEU A 367 -18.94 0.60 9.17
C LEU A 367 -17.53 0.39 9.75
N SER A 368 -17.05 1.33 10.57
CA SER A 368 -15.76 1.18 11.25
C SER A 368 -15.78 0.09 12.33
N LEU A 369 -16.89 -0.08 13.06
CA LEU A 369 -17.07 -1.17 14.01
C LEU A 369 -17.14 -2.53 13.30
N PHE A 370 -17.86 -2.62 12.17
CA PHE A 370 -17.88 -3.82 11.35
C PHE A 370 -16.47 -4.20 10.87
N SER A 371 -15.72 -3.22 10.36
CA SER A 371 -14.33 -3.38 9.94
C SER A 371 -13.43 -3.86 11.09
N ALA A 372 -13.55 -3.23 12.27
CA ALA A 372 -12.83 -3.66 13.48
C ALA A 372 -13.19 -5.10 13.88
N GLY A 373 -14.46 -5.49 13.75
CA GLY A 373 -14.92 -6.86 13.96
C GLY A 373 -14.21 -7.88 13.04
N LEU A 374 -14.05 -7.57 11.76
CA LEU A 374 -13.29 -8.40 10.82
C LEU A 374 -11.80 -8.51 11.22
N ILE A 375 -11.20 -7.40 11.68
CA ILE A 375 -9.82 -7.39 12.16
C ILE A 375 -9.66 -8.23 13.43
N VAL A 376 -10.60 -8.14 14.37
CA VAL A 376 -10.63 -8.97 15.59
C VAL A 376 -10.82 -10.45 15.23
N ALA A 377 -11.74 -10.79 14.35
CA ALA A 377 -11.95 -12.16 13.89
C ALA A 377 -10.68 -12.73 13.24
N SER A 378 -9.97 -11.94 12.41
CA SER A 378 -8.65 -12.31 11.88
C SER A 378 -7.63 -12.60 12.98
N SER A 379 -7.63 -11.78 14.04
CA SER A 379 -6.70 -11.93 15.17
C SER A 379 -7.00 -13.19 15.99
N LEU A 380 -8.26 -13.47 16.27
CA LEU A 380 -8.68 -14.70 16.95
C LEU A 380 -8.33 -15.94 16.12
N ALA A 381 -8.56 -15.89 14.81
CA ALA A 381 -8.18 -16.97 13.90
C ALA A 381 -6.65 -17.20 13.86
N LEU A 382 -5.82 -16.15 13.95
CA LEU A 382 -4.35 -16.32 14.07
C LEU A 382 -3.96 -16.96 15.39
N LEU A 383 -4.59 -16.59 16.50
CA LEU A 383 -4.28 -17.12 17.82
C LEU A 383 -4.65 -18.61 17.97
N SER A 384 -5.61 -19.12 17.21
CA SER A 384 -5.97 -20.54 17.23
C SER A 384 -4.79 -21.44 16.82
N ASN A 385 -3.79 -20.91 16.10
CA ASN A 385 -2.57 -21.62 15.69
C ASN A 385 -1.30 -21.10 16.42
N TYR A 386 -1.45 -20.49 17.60
CA TYR A 386 -0.36 -19.90 18.37
C TYR A 386 0.91 -20.79 18.47
N PRO A 387 0.82 -22.12 18.77
CA PRO A 387 2.00 -22.98 18.89
C PRO A 387 2.83 -23.06 17.60
N SER A 388 2.20 -22.89 16.44
CA SER A 388 2.90 -22.93 15.15
C SER A 388 3.80 -21.71 14.94
N GLY A 389 3.45 -20.54 15.50
CA GLY A 389 4.26 -19.34 15.47
C GLY A 389 5.57 -19.45 16.27
N GLU A 390 5.63 -20.30 17.32
CA GLU A 390 6.86 -20.58 18.09
C GLU A 390 7.75 -21.63 17.43
N LYS A 391 7.18 -22.62 16.78
CA LYS A 391 7.93 -23.67 16.06
C LYS A 391 8.77 -23.09 14.93
N VAL A 392 8.28 -22.06 14.27
CA VAL A 392 8.99 -21.34 13.20
C VAL A 392 10.22 -20.59 13.73
N ARG A 393 10.20 -20.14 14.98
CA ARG A 393 11.37 -19.53 15.64
C ARG A 393 12.53 -20.53 15.86
N ARG A 394 12.27 -21.83 15.89
CA ARG A 394 13.25 -22.91 16.14
C ARG A 394 13.59 -23.74 14.91
N GLY A 395 12.97 -23.51 13.75
CA GLY A 395 13.05 -24.43 12.62
C GLY A 395 13.97 -23.97 11.51
N ALA A 396 14.73 -24.90 11.04
CA ALA A 396 15.37 -25.20 9.75
C ALA A 396 15.85 -24.05 8.82
N ALA A 397 15.20 -22.89 8.75
CA ALA A 397 15.67 -21.77 7.94
C ALA A 397 16.94 -21.09 8.51
N LEU A 398 17.17 -21.21 9.81
CA LEU A 398 18.37 -20.68 10.47
C LEU A 398 19.57 -21.66 10.39
N THR A 399 19.34 -22.92 10.14
CA THR A 399 20.40 -23.93 10.02
C THR A 399 21.01 -24.02 8.62
N GLU A 400 20.28 -23.60 7.58
CA GLU A 400 20.83 -23.54 6.21
C GLU A 400 21.63 -22.24 5.94
N GLU A 401 21.40 -21.13 6.68
CA GLU A 401 22.20 -19.90 6.56
C GLU A 401 23.54 -19.95 7.29
N ILE A 402 23.78 -20.97 8.12
CA ILE A 402 25.04 -21.15 8.89
C ILE A 402 25.99 -22.13 8.20
N SER A 403 25.55 -22.83 7.15
CA SER A 403 26.33 -23.86 6.45
C SER A 403 26.90 -23.41 5.09
N ASP A 404 26.76 -22.16 4.70
CA ASP A 404 27.47 -21.52 3.60
C ASP A 404 28.25 -20.29 4.17
#